data_9318d0d9118a71a9bf5319c9eeb52aa2
#
_entry.id   9318d0d9118a71a9bf5319c9eeb52aa2
#
_cell.length_a   1.000
_cell.length_b   1.000
_cell.length_c   1.000
_cell.angle_alpha   90.00
_cell.angle_beta   90.00
_cell.angle_gamma   90.00
#
_symmetry.space_group_name_H-M   'P 1'
#
loop_
_entity.id
_entity.type
_entity.pdbx_description
1 polymer ?
#
loop_
_entity_poly.entity_id
_entity_poly.type
_entity_poly.pdbx_seq_one_letter_code
_entity_poly.pdbx_strand_id
1 'polypeptide(L)'
;MIKFFIHYPYILIFIKIVSFVLIILPVLMNVAFITLLERKVLRLSQFRLGPNKVRIIGILQPIADAVKLFRNQIIVTFSRNLSLFFISPILSVFFITLLWALAPLRTHYHVYLYTRILILVIISFGVYPLLLAGWASNRKYALLGGLRGVSQTISYEIRLALILLIFLIYFQNYSIDQLISNSQFSCIVIICPVVTLFWLISCLAETNRTPFDFSEGESELVSGFNIEYGSGGFAIIFIAEYARIFFLRILRSMVILRPNPKNILAIFFTIFLVFFWIWARATLPRFRYDLLISLAWKRILPITLGFLEISILLIYF
;
A
#
# COMPACT_ATOMS: atom_id res chain seq x y z
N MET A 1 4.41 3.61 -37.58
CA MET A 1 5.39 3.00 -36.67
C MET A 1 4.84 1.76 -35.93
N ILE A 2 3.63 1.79 -35.38
CA ILE A 2 3.07 0.66 -34.60
C ILE A 2 2.90 -0.63 -35.41
N LYS A 3 2.56 -0.55 -36.71
CA LYS A 3 2.42 -1.74 -37.59
C LYS A 3 3.73 -2.50 -37.84
N PHE A 4 4.91 -1.85 -37.74
CA PHE A 4 6.20 -2.48 -37.93
C PHE A 4 6.62 -3.40 -36.78
N PHE A 5 6.15 -3.12 -35.53
CA PHE A 5 6.50 -3.89 -34.34
C PHE A 5 5.68 -5.17 -34.17
N ILE A 6 4.56 -5.33 -34.89
CA ILE A 6 3.71 -6.54 -34.81
C ILE A 6 4.43 -7.78 -35.36
N HIS A 7 5.41 -7.59 -36.26
CA HIS A 7 6.15 -8.71 -36.87
C HIS A 7 7.29 -9.28 -36.02
N TYR A 8 7.66 -8.61 -34.89
CA TYR A 8 8.73 -9.08 -34.02
C TYR A 8 8.27 -9.16 -32.55
N PRO A 9 7.61 -10.27 -32.15
CA PRO A 9 7.07 -10.43 -30.79
C PRO A 9 8.17 -10.32 -29.71
N TYR A 10 9.39 -10.73 -30.01
CA TYR A 10 10.51 -10.65 -29.06
C TYR A 10 10.91 -9.21 -28.74
N ILE A 11 10.90 -8.31 -29.71
CA ILE A 11 11.20 -6.88 -29.51
C ILE A 11 10.12 -6.25 -28.63
N LEU A 12 8.87 -6.61 -28.85
CA LEU A 12 7.75 -6.10 -28.05
C LEU A 12 7.80 -6.59 -26.59
N ILE A 13 8.18 -7.84 -26.38
CA ILE A 13 8.41 -8.40 -25.03
C ILE A 13 9.58 -7.68 -24.36
N PHE A 14 10.69 -7.48 -25.07
CA PHE A 14 11.86 -6.77 -24.54
C PHE A 14 11.51 -5.33 -24.12
N ILE A 15 10.79 -4.58 -24.96
CA ILE A 15 10.34 -3.21 -24.63
C ILE A 15 9.44 -3.22 -23.38
N LYS A 16 8.54 -4.20 -23.23
CA LYS A 16 7.70 -4.33 -22.05
C LYS A 16 8.50 -4.62 -20.78
N ILE A 17 9.49 -5.49 -20.86
CA ILE A 17 10.37 -5.79 -19.72
C ILE A 17 11.17 -4.55 -19.33
N VAL A 18 11.75 -3.85 -20.29
CA VAL A 18 12.50 -2.61 -20.04
C VAL A 18 11.60 -1.54 -19.42
N SER A 19 10.39 -1.34 -19.95
CA SER A 19 9.44 -0.37 -19.38
C SER A 19 9.05 -0.73 -17.94
N PHE A 20 8.86 -2.01 -17.63
CA PHE A 20 8.56 -2.49 -16.30
C PHE A 20 9.72 -2.22 -15.32
N VAL A 21 10.95 -2.52 -15.70
CA VAL A 21 12.14 -2.23 -14.89
C VAL A 21 12.30 -0.72 -14.65
N LEU A 22 12.05 0.10 -15.68
CA LEU A 22 12.08 1.57 -15.57
C LEU A 22 11.03 2.14 -14.61
N ILE A 23 9.92 1.45 -14.41
CA ILE A 23 8.91 1.84 -13.41
C ILE A 23 9.34 1.42 -12.00
N ILE A 24 9.88 0.22 -11.83
CA ILE A 24 10.23 -0.31 -10.51
C ILE A 24 11.41 0.45 -9.88
N LEU A 25 12.42 0.84 -10.66
CA LEU A 25 13.59 1.55 -10.12
C LEU A 25 13.23 2.85 -9.39
N PRO A 26 12.45 3.79 -9.96
CA PRO A 26 11.99 4.97 -9.23
C PRO A 26 11.14 4.64 -8.01
N VAL A 27 10.33 3.57 -8.08
CA VAL A 27 9.51 3.14 -6.93
C VAL A 27 10.40 2.73 -5.76
N LEU A 28 11.41 1.91 -5.97
CA LEU A 28 12.34 1.49 -4.94
C LEU A 28 13.10 2.68 -4.34
N MET A 29 13.52 3.64 -5.16
CA MET A 29 14.15 4.87 -4.70
C MET A 29 13.19 5.71 -3.86
N ASN A 30 11.94 5.87 -4.28
CA ASN A 30 10.91 6.59 -3.53
C ASN A 30 10.61 5.91 -2.19
N VAL A 31 10.56 4.59 -2.14
CA VAL A 31 10.40 3.82 -0.90
C VAL A 31 11.52 4.17 0.10
N ALA A 32 12.78 4.19 -0.35
CA ALA A 32 13.91 4.56 0.47
C ALA A 32 13.78 6.00 1.02
N PHE A 33 13.39 6.96 0.19
CA PHE A 33 13.23 8.36 0.62
C PHE A 33 12.00 8.60 1.51
N ILE A 34 10.91 7.83 1.34
CA ILE A 34 9.74 7.91 2.22
C ILE A 34 10.13 7.50 3.65
N THR A 35 10.96 6.49 3.84
CA THR A 35 11.43 6.11 5.18
C THR A 35 12.23 7.22 5.85
N LEU A 36 13.07 7.92 5.09
CA LEU A 36 13.81 9.08 5.58
C LEU A 36 12.89 10.25 5.94
N LEU A 37 11.91 10.54 5.09
CA LEU A 37 10.91 11.58 5.30
C LEU A 37 10.10 11.29 6.58
N GLU A 38 9.66 10.04 6.76
CA GLU A 38 8.94 9.60 7.94
C GLU A 38 9.77 9.84 9.22
N ARG A 39 11.03 9.42 9.25
CA ARG A 39 11.93 9.64 10.38
C ARG A 39 12.15 11.12 10.68
N LYS A 40 12.22 11.98 9.66
CA LYS A 40 12.39 13.43 9.85
C LYS A 40 11.13 14.08 10.42
N VAL A 41 9.97 13.80 9.84
CA VAL A 41 8.70 14.39 10.28
C VAL A 41 8.36 13.94 11.69
N LEU A 42 8.48 12.64 12.01
CA LEU A 42 8.21 12.13 13.36
C LEU A 42 9.14 12.75 14.41
N ARG A 43 10.41 13.03 14.05
CA ARG A 43 11.34 13.65 14.99
C ARG A 43 11.09 15.14 15.18
N LEU A 44 10.68 15.84 14.13
CA LEU A 44 10.25 17.23 14.25
C LEU A 44 9.01 17.36 15.14
N SER A 45 8.04 16.45 15.06
CA SER A 45 6.89 16.44 15.98
C SER A 45 7.29 16.18 17.43
N GLN A 46 8.46 15.57 17.68
CA GLN A 46 9.03 15.34 19.01
C GLN A 46 10.05 16.41 19.43
N PHE A 47 10.10 17.56 18.75
CA PHE A 47 11.05 18.66 18.99
C PHE A 47 12.54 18.25 18.94
N ARG A 48 12.88 17.26 18.11
CA ARG A 48 14.26 16.83 17.91
C ARG A 48 14.61 16.65 16.44
N LEU A 49 15.91 16.82 16.12
CA LEU A 49 16.40 16.71 14.75
C LEU A 49 16.45 15.25 14.30
N GLY A 50 16.05 15.02 13.05
CA GLY A 50 16.17 13.73 12.39
C GLY A 50 17.61 13.39 11.99
N PRO A 51 17.83 12.31 11.19
CA PRO A 51 19.16 11.92 10.73
C PRO A 51 19.81 13.05 9.91
N ASN A 52 20.92 13.64 10.40
CA ASN A 52 21.62 14.74 9.76
C ASN A 52 23.09 14.43 9.47
N LYS A 53 23.69 13.40 10.14
CA LYS A 53 25.15 13.17 10.10
C LYS A 53 25.66 12.53 8.82
N VAL A 54 24.82 11.78 8.09
CA VAL A 54 25.25 11.05 6.88
C VAL A 54 25.12 11.97 5.67
N ARG A 55 26.23 12.60 5.27
CA ARG A 55 26.32 13.62 4.21
C ARG A 55 25.41 14.83 4.48
N ILE A 56 25.09 15.62 3.45
CA ILE A 56 24.25 16.82 3.61
C ILE A 56 22.83 16.39 3.98
N ILE A 57 22.38 16.79 5.16
CA ILE A 57 20.98 16.61 5.64
C ILE A 57 20.55 15.12 5.75
N GLY A 58 21.48 14.16 5.75
CA GLY A 58 21.16 12.73 5.93
C GLY A 58 20.54 12.04 4.72
N ILE A 59 20.72 12.56 3.49
CA ILE A 59 20.12 11.99 2.26
C ILE A 59 20.59 10.55 1.99
N LEU A 60 21.83 10.21 2.35
CA LEU A 60 22.37 8.87 2.15
C LEU A 60 22.01 7.87 3.27
N GLN A 61 21.26 8.30 4.29
CA GLN A 61 20.89 7.42 5.39
C GLN A 61 20.13 6.16 4.94
N PRO A 62 19.12 6.20 4.03
CA PRO A 62 18.43 5.00 3.57
C PRO A 62 19.36 4.00 2.88
N ILE A 63 20.34 4.48 2.13
CA ILE A 63 21.33 3.63 1.46
C ILE A 63 22.26 2.98 2.50
N ALA A 64 22.72 3.73 3.48
CA ALA A 64 23.54 3.21 4.57
C ALA A 64 22.79 2.13 5.38
N ASP A 65 21.50 2.36 5.66
CA ASP A 65 20.64 1.39 6.35
C ASP A 65 20.45 0.11 5.52
N ALA A 66 20.23 0.22 4.21
CA ALA A 66 20.13 -0.91 3.30
C ALA A 66 21.42 -1.73 3.26
N VAL A 67 22.56 -1.08 3.08
CA VAL A 67 23.87 -1.75 3.08
C VAL A 67 24.14 -2.47 4.40
N LYS A 68 23.80 -1.84 5.53
CA LYS A 68 23.91 -2.44 6.86
C LYS A 68 23.08 -3.71 6.98
N LEU A 69 21.80 -3.70 6.51
CA LEU A 69 20.92 -4.86 6.57
C LEU A 69 21.43 -6.01 5.69
N PHE A 70 21.91 -5.72 4.49
CA PHE A 70 22.47 -6.76 3.59
C PHE A 70 23.79 -7.33 4.06
N ARG A 71 24.57 -6.58 4.85
CA ARG A 71 25.84 -7.06 5.44
C ARG A 71 25.61 -8.00 6.62
N ASN A 72 24.48 -7.92 7.28
CA ASN A 72 24.18 -8.76 8.44
C ASN A 72 23.98 -10.22 8.01
N GLN A 73 24.44 -11.16 8.84
CA GLN A 73 24.27 -12.59 8.59
C GLN A 73 22.81 -13.01 8.81
N ILE A 74 22.37 -13.97 8.01
CA ILE A 74 21.04 -14.59 8.17
C ILE A 74 21.19 -15.68 9.23
N ILE A 75 20.60 -15.46 10.41
CA ILE A 75 20.56 -16.46 11.46
C ILE A 75 19.30 -17.31 11.26
N VAL A 76 19.47 -18.59 10.99
CA VAL A 76 18.39 -19.55 10.81
C VAL A 76 18.32 -20.45 12.04
N THR A 77 17.21 -20.42 12.78
CA THR A 77 16.99 -21.33 13.92
C THR A 77 16.37 -22.64 13.42
N PHE A 78 16.76 -23.76 14.04
CA PHE A 78 16.34 -25.12 13.63
C PHE A 78 14.82 -25.36 13.68
N SER A 79 14.07 -24.57 14.42
CA SER A 79 12.63 -24.76 14.63
C SER A 79 11.73 -24.19 13.52
N ARG A 80 12.28 -23.70 12.41
CA ARG A 80 11.53 -23.02 11.34
C ARG A 80 11.25 -23.93 10.15
N ASN A 81 10.15 -23.65 9.44
CA ASN A 81 9.88 -24.20 8.12
C ASN A 81 10.64 -23.38 7.07
N LEU A 82 11.88 -23.82 6.74
CA LEU A 82 12.82 -23.07 5.91
C LEU A 82 12.25 -22.68 4.54
N SER A 83 11.56 -23.57 3.87
CA SER A 83 10.97 -23.29 2.55
C SER A 83 9.99 -22.14 2.60
N LEU A 84 9.03 -22.16 3.50
CA LEU A 84 8.02 -21.10 3.65
C LEU A 84 8.64 -19.80 4.16
N PHE A 85 9.67 -19.89 5.01
CA PHE A 85 10.37 -18.75 5.54
C PHE A 85 11.06 -17.90 4.46
N PHE A 86 11.68 -18.53 3.47
CA PHE A 86 12.29 -17.81 2.35
C PHE A 86 11.28 -17.41 1.26
N ILE A 87 10.21 -18.17 1.07
CA ILE A 87 9.19 -17.87 0.06
C ILE A 87 8.37 -16.64 0.45
N SER A 88 8.05 -16.44 1.73
CA SER A 88 7.15 -15.35 2.14
C SER A 88 7.65 -13.94 1.80
N PRO A 89 8.93 -13.54 2.00
CA PRO A 89 9.43 -12.25 1.55
C PRO A 89 9.40 -12.10 0.03
N ILE A 90 9.73 -13.16 -0.70
CA ILE A 90 9.71 -13.15 -2.16
C ILE A 90 8.30 -12.92 -2.68
N LEU A 91 7.29 -13.61 -2.13
CA LEU A 91 5.90 -13.41 -2.48
C LEU A 91 5.41 -12.00 -2.17
N SER A 92 5.85 -11.40 -1.06
CA SER A 92 5.45 -10.03 -0.72
C SER A 92 5.92 -9.02 -1.78
N VAL A 93 7.16 -9.13 -2.24
CA VAL A 93 7.69 -8.26 -3.31
C VAL A 93 7.01 -8.57 -4.65
N PHE A 94 6.76 -9.84 -4.96
CA PHE A 94 6.09 -10.25 -6.19
C PHE A 94 4.70 -9.60 -6.33
N PHE A 95 3.84 -9.68 -5.32
CA PHE A 95 2.52 -9.07 -5.37
C PHE A 95 2.58 -7.55 -5.48
N ILE A 96 3.55 -6.92 -4.84
CA ILE A 96 3.71 -5.47 -4.94
C ILE A 96 4.21 -5.03 -6.31
N THR A 97 5.15 -5.76 -6.89
CA THR A 97 5.59 -5.45 -8.26
C THR A 97 4.45 -5.61 -9.26
N LEU A 98 3.56 -6.59 -9.08
CA LEU A 98 2.33 -6.71 -9.86
C LEU A 98 1.39 -5.51 -9.67
N LEU A 99 1.20 -5.02 -8.43
CA LEU A 99 0.42 -3.81 -8.18
C LEU A 99 0.98 -2.60 -8.93
N TRP A 100 2.29 -2.41 -8.91
CA TRP A 100 2.93 -1.31 -9.61
C TRP A 100 2.87 -1.44 -11.13
N ALA A 101 2.81 -2.66 -11.67
CA ALA A 101 2.57 -2.88 -13.10
C ALA A 101 1.17 -2.39 -13.54
N LEU A 102 0.19 -2.39 -12.63
CA LEU A 102 -1.16 -1.89 -12.87
C LEU A 102 -1.32 -0.40 -12.52
N ALA A 103 -0.27 0.26 -11.99
CA ALA A 103 -0.35 1.67 -11.65
C ALA A 103 -0.63 2.52 -12.91
N PRO A 104 -1.53 3.51 -12.85
CA PRO A 104 -1.88 4.38 -13.96
C PRO A 104 -0.77 5.43 -14.18
N LEU A 105 0.41 4.95 -14.50
CA LEU A 105 1.51 5.80 -14.92
C LEU A 105 1.38 6.02 -16.43
N ARG A 106 1.62 7.20 -16.90
CA ARG A 106 1.48 7.76 -18.28
C ARG A 106 1.78 6.82 -19.47
N THR A 107 2.20 5.59 -19.25
CA THR A 107 2.54 4.62 -20.29
C THR A 107 1.29 3.85 -20.68
N HIS A 108 0.69 4.19 -21.81
CA HIS A 108 -0.49 3.58 -22.43
C HIS A 108 -0.34 2.08 -22.80
N TYR A 109 0.62 1.37 -22.24
CA TYR A 109 0.96 0.03 -22.70
C TYR A 109 0.03 -1.09 -22.18
N HIS A 110 -0.76 -0.80 -21.13
CA HIS A 110 -1.66 -1.82 -20.56
C HIS A 110 -3.00 -1.20 -20.12
N VAL A 111 -3.84 -0.87 -21.09
CA VAL A 111 -5.24 -0.50 -20.81
C VAL A 111 -6.02 -1.80 -20.55
N TYR A 112 -6.02 -2.26 -19.31
CA TYR A 112 -6.94 -3.31 -18.89
C TYR A 112 -8.29 -2.70 -18.56
N LEU A 113 -9.36 -3.17 -19.21
CA LEU A 113 -10.73 -2.69 -18.97
C LEU A 113 -11.11 -2.73 -17.48
N TYR A 114 -10.60 -3.71 -16.74
CA TYR A 114 -10.97 -3.99 -15.34
C TYR A 114 -9.81 -3.75 -14.35
N THR A 115 -8.97 -2.74 -14.57
CA THR A 115 -7.79 -2.47 -13.72
C THR A 115 -8.12 -2.32 -12.24
N ARG A 116 -9.27 -1.75 -11.88
CA ARG A 116 -9.66 -1.56 -10.47
C ARG A 116 -9.97 -2.88 -9.78
N ILE A 117 -10.66 -3.78 -10.46
CA ILE A 117 -10.98 -5.12 -9.93
C ILE A 117 -9.69 -5.93 -9.78
N LEU A 118 -8.79 -5.86 -10.77
CA LEU A 118 -7.48 -6.53 -10.68
C LEU A 118 -6.64 -6.01 -9.53
N ILE A 119 -6.65 -4.71 -9.26
CA ILE A 119 -5.94 -4.12 -8.10
C ILE A 119 -6.50 -4.71 -6.79
N LEU A 120 -7.82 -4.81 -6.63
CA LEU A 120 -8.41 -5.42 -5.44
C LEU A 120 -7.98 -6.89 -5.28
N VAL A 121 -8.02 -7.66 -6.36
CA VAL A 121 -7.58 -9.07 -6.35
C VAL A 121 -6.11 -9.21 -5.94
N ILE A 122 -5.22 -8.33 -6.39
CA ILE A 122 -3.80 -8.41 -6.00
C ILE A 122 -3.60 -7.95 -4.55
N ILE A 123 -4.37 -6.97 -4.08
CA ILE A 123 -4.31 -6.55 -2.67
C ILE A 123 -4.69 -7.73 -1.77
N SER A 124 -5.75 -8.50 -2.12
CA SER A 124 -6.19 -9.66 -1.34
C SER A 124 -5.12 -10.76 -1.28
N PHE A 125 -4.41 -10.99 -2.36
CA PHE A 125 -3.25 -11.90 -2.34
C PHE A 125 -2.12 -11.44 -1.41
N GLY A 126 -2.04 -10.16 -1.08
CA GLY A 126 -1.07 -9.61 -0.14
C GLY A 126 -1.22 -10.10 1.31
N VAL A 127 -2.32 -10.75 1.65
CA VAL A 127 -2.56 -11.36 2.97
C VAL A 127 -1.72 -12.64 3.16
N TYR A 128 -1.53 -13.41 2.09
CA TYR A 128 -0.81 -14.70 2.16
C TYR A 128 0.65 -14.57 2.60
N PRO A 129 1.47 -13.65 2.09
CA PRO A 129 2.83 -13.47 2.57
C PRO A 129 2.92 -13.18 4.07
N LEU A 130 2.00 -12.38 4.60
CA LEU A 130 1.96 -12.04 6.02
C LEU A 130 1.62 -13.27 6.87
N LEU A 131 0.63 -14.06 6.44
CA LEU A 131 0.27 -15.32 7.11
C LEU A 131 1.41 -16.32 7.08
N LEU A 132 2.03 -16.51 5.91
CA LEU A 132 3.14 -17.44 5.74
C LEU A 132 4.36 -17.03 6.57
N ALA A 133 4.65 -15.72 6.67
CA ALA A 133 5.74 -15.20 7.49
C ALA A 133 5.54 -15.53 8.97
N GLY A 134 4.34 -15.29 9.48
CA GLY A 134 3.98 -15.62 10.88
C GLY A 134 4.05 -17.11 11.15
N TRP A 135 3.53 -17.94 10.25
CA TRP A 135 3.53 -19.40 10.41
C TRP A 135 4.93 -20.01 10.30
N ALA A 136 5.68 -19.60 9.26
CA ALA A 136 7.01 -20.17 8.99
C ALA A 136 8.01 -19.93 10.13
N SER A 137 7.85 -18.88 10.90
CA SER A 137 8.70 -18.55 12.05
C SER A 137 8.56 -19.54 13.20
N ASN A 138 7.46 -20.30 13.27
CA ASN A 138 7.13 -21.28 14.31
C ASN A 138 7.30 -20.78 15.75
N ARG A 139 6.96 -19.48 15.98
CA ARG A 139 6.98 -18.82 17.29
C ARG A 139 5.58 -18.34 17.66
N LYS A 140 5.20 -18.51 18.93
CA LYS A 140 3.85 -18.17 19.43
C LYS A 140 3.50 -16.70 19.16
N TYR A 141 4.39 -15.77 19.46
CA TYR A 141 4.15 -14.33 19.27
C TYR A 141 4.11 -13.95 17.79
N ALA A 142 4.95 -14.54 16.95
CA ALA A 142 4.93 -14.27 15.52
C ALA A 142 3.65 -14.81 14.86
N LEU A 143 3.18 -15.97 15.26
CA LEU A 143 1.91 -16.53 14.78
C LEU A 143 0.72 -15.68 15.22
N LEU A 144 0.68 -15.22 16.47
CA LEU A 144 -0.37 -14.31 16.96
C LEU A 144 -0.35 -12.98 16.20
N GLY A 145 0.84 -12.40 15.98
CA GLY A 145 0.98 -11.17 15.19
C GLY A 145 0.50 -11.34 13.75
N GLY A 146 0.89 -12.45 13.11
CA GLY A 146 0.43 -12.81 11.78
C GLY A 146 -1.08 -12.95 11.69
N LEU A 147 -1.71 -13.71 12.59
CA LEU A 147 -3.16 -13.92 12.62
C LEU A 147 -3.94 -12.63 12.88
N ARG A 148 -3.47 -11.76 13.78
CA ARG A 148 -4.08 -10.43 14.01
C ARG A 148 -3.99 -9.56 12.77
N GLY A 149 -2.82 -9.54 12.09
CA GLY A 149 -2.64 -8.80 10.85
C GLY A 149 -3.55 -9.31 9.73
N VAL A 150 -3.66 -10.62 9.55
CA VAL A 150 -4.52 -11.27 8.54
C VAL A 150 -6.00 -10.93 8.79
N SER A 151 -6.49 -11.08 10.02
CA SER A 151 -7.89 -10.76 10.33
C SER A 151 -8.20 -9.27 10.15
N GLN A 152 -7.25 -8.39 10.42
CA GLN A 152 -7.36 -6.96 10.15
C GLN A 152 -7.45 -6.70 8.64
N THR A 153 -6.49 -7.18 7.85
CA THR A 153 -6.45 -6.94 6.41
C THR A 153 -7.68 -7.48 5.71
N ILE A 154 -8.12 -8.71 5.97
CA ILE A 154 -9.35 -9.29 5.38
C ILE A 154 -10.58 -8.44 5.75
N SER A 155 -10.71 -8.02 7.01
CA SER A 155 -11.84 -7.20 7.44
C SER A 155 -11.89 -5.84 6.73
N TYR A 156 -10.75 -5.22 6.46
CA TYR A 156 -10.69 -3.91 5.80
C TYR A 156 -10.74 -4.00 4.29
N GLU A 157 -10.31 -5.10 3.72
CA GLU A 157 -10.37 -5.39 2.29
C GLU A 157 -11.81 -5.46 1.77
N ILE A 158 -12.71 -6.16 2.48
CA ILE A 158 -14.13 -6.24 2.11
C ILE A 158 -14.74 -4.83 2.00
N ARG A 159 -14.44 -3.94 2.95
CA ARG A 159 -14.93 -2.56 2.92
C ARG A 159 -14.31 -1.72 1.82
N LEU A 160 -13.01 -1.89 1.60
CA LEU A 160 -12.31 -1.22 0.53
C LEU A 160 -12.92 -1.60 -0.84
N ALA A 161 -13.29 -2.87 -1.01
CA ALA A 161 -14.00 -3.34 -2.19
C ALA A 161 -15.38 -2.69 -2.34
N LEU A 162 -16.19 -2.63 -1.27
CA LEU A 162 -17.50 -1.98 -1.29
C LEU A 162 -17.41 -0.49 -1.62
N ILE A 163 -16.48 0.24 -1.00
CA ILE A 163 -16.28 1.66 -1.28
C ILE A 163 -15.82 1.88 -2.72
N LEU A 164 -14.95 1.04 -3.26
CA LEU A 164 -14.57 1.09 -4.67
C LEU A 164 -15.74 0.81 -5.60
N LEU A 165 -16.63 -0.13 -5.25
CA LEU A 165 -17.85 -0.37 -6.01
C LEU A 165 -18.75 0.86 -6.04
N ILE A 166 -18.96 1.54 -4.92
CA ILE A 166 -19.71 2.81 -4.88
C ILE A 166 -19.10 3.81 -5.86
N PHE A 167 -17.78 3.98 -5.86
CA PHE A 167 -17.10 4.88 -6.79
C PHE A 167 -17.22 4.43 -8.25
N LEU A 168 -17.22 3.12 -8.52
CA LEU A 168 -17.45 2.58 -9.87
C LEU A 168 -18.84 2.92 -10.39
N ILE A 169 -19.85 2.80 -9.53
CA ILE A 169 -21.24 3.10 -9.84
C ILE A 169 -21.40 4.58 -10.18
N TYR A 170 -20.87 5.49 -9.35
CA TYR A 170 -20.94 6.93 -9.63
C TYR A 170 -20.23 7.33 -10.92
N PHE A 171 -19.17 6.63 -11.31
CA PHE A 171 -18.35 7.01 -12.45
C PHE A 171 -18.68 6.27 -13.74
N GLN A 172 -19.45 5.18 -13.64
CA GLN A 172 -19.79 4.30 -14.77
C GLN A 172 -18.57 3.82 -15.60
N ASN A 173 -17.36 3.86 -15.02
CA ASN A 173 -16.11 3.52 -15.67
C ASN A 173 -15.31 2.51 -14.87
N TYR A 174 -14.89 1.41 -15.50
CA TYR A 174 -14.09 0.34 -14.87
C TYR A 174 -12.58 0.53 -15.00
N SER A 175 -12.12 1.38 -15.93
CA SER A 175 -10.71 1.67 -16.12
C SER A 175 -10.29 2.97 -15.42
N ILE A 176 -9.07 2.96 -14.85
CA ILE A 176 -8.52 4.15 -14.18
C ILE A 176 -8.15 5.22 -15.22
N ASP A 177 -7.71 4.81 -16.41
CA ASP A 177 -7.28 5.73 -17.48
C ASP A 177 -8.45 6.56 -18.03
N GLN A 178 -9.63 5.97 -18.15
CA GLN A 178 -10.85 6.68 -18.56
C GLN A 178 -11.30 7.71 -17.50
N LEU A 179 -11.02 7.44 -16.21
CA LEU A 179 -11.23 8.44 -15.15
C LEU A 179 -10.37 9.68 -15.34
N ILE A 180 -9.14 9.49 -15.77
CA ILE A 180 -8.16 10.56 -15.95
C ILE A 180 -8.50 11.39 -17.20
N SER A 181 -8.99 10.74 -18.27
CA SER A 181 -9.33 11.41 -19.54
C SER A 181 -10.62 12.21 -19.47
N ASN A 182 -11.63 11.74 -18.76
CA ASN A 182 -12.95 12.37 -18.63
C ASN A 182 -13.03 13.37 -17.46
N SER A 183 -11.93 14.01 -17.11
CA SER A 183 -11.77 14.89 -15.95
C SER A 183 -12.58 16.20 -16.06
N GLN A 184 -13.89 16.11 -15.97
CA GLN A 184 -14.68 17.19 -15.41
C GLN A 184 -14.51 17.13 -13.89
N PHE A 185 -14.22 18.24 -13.27
CA PHE A 185 -13.90 18.45 -11.85
C PHE A 185 -15.06 18.02 -10.92
N SER A 186 -15.34 16.75 -10.80
CA SER A 186 -16.24 16.22 -9.79
C SER A 186 -15.43 15.64 -8.65
N CYS A 187 -15.06 16.47 -7.68
CA CYS A 187 -14.47 16.00 -6.44
C CYS A 187 -15.47 15.11 -5.71
N ILE A 188 -15.21 13.80 -5.66
CA ILE A 188 -16.03 12.84 -4.87
C ILE A 188 -16.15 13.28 -3.42
N VAL A 189 -15.14 13.99 -2.90
CA VAL A 189 -15.14 14.56 -1.56
C VAL A 189 -16.38 15.44 -1.34
N ILE A 190 -16.85 16.15 -2.37
CA ILE A 190 -18.02 17.04 -2.26
C ILE A 190 -19.30 16.21 -2.36
N ILE A 191 -19.33 15.19 -3.24
CA ILE A 191 -20.53 14.38 -3.49
C ILE A 191 -20.82 13.45 -2.32
N CYS A 192 -19.81 12.73 -1.83
CA CYS A 192 -19.95 11.75 -0.76
C CYS A 192 -18.83 11.87 0.30
N PRO A 193 -18.86 12.91 1.17
CA PRO A 193 -17.80 13.15 2.14
C PRO A 193 -17.64 12.00 3.16
N VAL A 194 -18.74 11.37 3.55
CA VAL A 194 -18.72 10.24 4.51
C VAL A 194 -18.01 9.02 3.92
N VAL A 195 -18.30 8.69 2.66
CA VAL A 195 -17.65 7.55 1.97
C VAL A 195 -16.15 7.81 1.79
N THR A 196 -15.75 9.05 1.50
CA THR A 196 -14.34 9.41 1.38
C THR A 196 -13.60 9.32 2.72
N LEU A 197 -14.23 9.67 3.84
CA LEU A 197 -13.67 9.47 5.17
C LEU A 197 -13.49 7.97 5.48
N PHE A 198 -14.47 7.13 5.17
CA PHE A 198 -14.33 5.69 5.34
C PHE A 198 -13.25 5.09 4.46
N TRP A 199 -13.11 5.60 3.25
CA TRP A 199 -11.98 5.25 2.39
C TRP A 199 -10.62 5.59 3.01
N LEU A 200 -10.49 6.76 3.63
CA LEU A 200 -9.29 7.18 4.34
C LEU A 200 -8.95 6.21 5.49
N ILE A 201 -9.95 5.87 6.32
CA ILE A 201 -9.78 4.96 7.46
C ILE A 201 -9.41 3.56 6.99
N SER A 202 -10.08 3.03 5.96
CA SER A 202 -9.80 1.69 5.43
C SER A 202 -8.41 1.58 4.84
N CYS A 203 -7.95 2.59 4.11
CA CYS A 203 -6.58 2.63 3.60
C CYS A 203 -5.52 2.72 4.72
N LEU A 204 -5.77 3.43 5.81
CA LEU A 204 -4.89 3.46 6.98
C LEU A 204 -4.78 2.08 7.63
N ALA A 205 -5.90 1.40 7.78
CA ALA A 205 -5.92 0.08 8.39
C ALA A 205 -5.29 -1.01 7.50
N GLU A 206 -5.45 -0.91 6.18
CA GLU A 206 -4.82 -1.82 5.21
C GLU A 206 -3.29 -1.74 5.24
N THR A 207 -2.72 -0.59 5.58
CA THR A 207 -1.27 -0.41 5.64
C THR A 207 -0.62 -0.90 6.94
N ASN A 208 -1.39 -1.45 7.89
CA ASN A 208 -0.92 -1.95 9.18
C ASN A 208 0.01 -0.98 9.91
N ARG A 209 -0.25 0.32 9.81
CA ARG A 209 0.54 1.37 10.50
C ARG A 209 -0.28 2.05 11.60
N THR A 210 0.40 2.62 12.58
CA THR A 210 -0.27 3.37 13.65
C THR A 210 -1.25 4.39 13.06
N PRO A 211 -2.49 4.45 13.56
CA PRO A 211 -3.03 3.90 14.81
C PRO A 211 -3.47 2.43 14.79
N PHE A 212 -3.35 1.72 13.64
CA PHE A 212 -3.86 0.36 13.41
C PHE A 212 -2.76 -0.69 13.25
N ASP A 213 -1.65 -0.52 13.96
CA ASP A 213 -0.47 -1.38 13.90
C ASP A 213 -0.58 -2.57 14.88
N PHE A 214 -1.36 -3.59 14.52
CA PHE A 214 -1.56 -4.79 15.35
C PHE A 214 -0.69 -5.95 14.94
N SER A 215 -0.20 -5.97 13.70
CA SER A 215 0.68 -7.02 13.18
C SER A 215 2.10 -6.90 13.75
N GLU A 216 2.58 -5.67 13.99
CA GLU A 216 3.92 -5.38 14.48
C GLU A 216 3.97 -5.05 15.98
N GLY A 217 2.85 -4.71 16.57
CA GLY A 217 2.61 -4.32 17.96
C GLY A 217 3.77 -4.46 18.94
N GLU A 218 4.80 -3.60 18.87
CA GLU A 218 6.03 -3.72 19.68
C GLU A 218 5.76 -3.82 21.18
N SER A 219 4.73 -3.16 21.70
CA SER A 219 4.38 -3.18 23.11
C SER A 219 3.71 -4.48 23.58
N GLU A 220 3.09 -5.25 22.64
CA GLU A 220 2.36 -6.47 22.97
C GLU A 220 3.05 -7.74 22.46
N LEU A 221 3.69 -7.67 21.29
CA LEU A 221 4.20 -8.82 20.53
C LEU A 221 5.70 -8.73 20.21
N VAL A 222 6.42 -7.78 20.81
CA VAL A 222 7.86 -7.48 20.59
C VAL A 222 8.12 -6.89 19.21
N SER A 223 7.94 -7.61 18.12
CA SER A 223 7.97 -7.14 16.72
C SER A 223 7.01 -7.93 15.84
N GLY A 224 6.03 -8.62 16.44
CA GLY A 224 4.97 -9.31 15.75
C GLY A 224 5.47 -10.40 14.80
N PHE A 225 4.96 -10.44 13.57
CA PHE A 225 5.33 -11.48 12.58
C PHE A 225 6.78 -11.37 12.08
N ASN A 226 7.45 -10.22 12.27
CA ASN A 226 8.82 -9.97 11.80
C ASN A 226 9.91 -10.39 12.81
N ILE A 227 9.55 -10.90 13.99
CA ILE A 227 10.50 -11.23 15.10
C ILE A 227 11.70 -12.03 14.62
N GLU A 228 11.45 -13.02 13.79
CA GLU A 228 12.45 -13.99 13.37
C GLU A 228 13.16 -13.61 12.07
N TYR A 229 12.66 -12.58 11.36
CA TYR A 229 13.29 -12.12 10.14
C TYR A 229 14.43 -11.16 10.45
N GLY A 230 15.63 -11.51 9.98
CA GLY A 230 16.83 -10.68 10.06
C GLY A 230 17.39 -10.35 8.68
N SER A 231 18.38 -9.47 8.65
CA SER A 231 19.17 -9.13 7.47
C SER A 231 18.36 -8.84 6.19
N GLY A 232 18.63 -9.54 5.10
CA GLY A 232 18.00 -9.36 3.79
C GLY A 232 16.50 -9.66 3.78
N GLY A 233 16.03 -10.70 4.49
CA GLY A 233 14.61 -11.05 4.56
C GLY A 233 13.77 -9.93 5.18
N PHE A 234 14.24 -9.33 6.26
CA PHE A 234 13.63 -8.18 6.89
C PHE A 234 13.60 -6.96 5.95
N ALA A 235 14.72 -6.68 5.27
CA ALA A 235 14.78 -5.57 4.31
C ALA A 235 13.76 -5.73 3.18
N ILE A 236 13.60 -6.94 2.65
CA ILE A 236 12.67 -7.26 1.57
C ILE A 236 11.22 -7.05 2.01
N ILE A 237 10.83 -7.53 3.21
CA ILE A 237 9.49 -7.34 3.75
C ILE A 237 9.19 -5.84 3.94
N PHE A 238 10.12 -5.08 4.52
CA PHE A 238 9.95 -3.63 4.71
C PHE A 238 9.83 -2.86 3.40
N ILE A 239 10.64 -3.18 2.39
CA ILE A 239 10.51 -2.59 1.06
C ILE A 239 9.12 -2.88 0.50
N ALA A 240 8.63 -4.10 0.66
CA ALA A 240 7.31 -4.49 0.22
C ALA A 240 6.21 -3.69 0.93
N GLU A 241 6.24 -3.54 2.24
CA GLU A 241 5.27 -2.75 3.00
C GLU A 241 5.25 -1.28 2.58
N TYR A 242 6.42 -0.64 2.52
CA TYR A 242 6.50 0.77 2.12
C TYR A 242 6.06 1.00 0.68
N ALA A 243 6.36 0.07 -0.24
CA ALA A 243 5.89 0.14 -1.62
C ALA A 243 4.36 -0.02 -1.71
N ARG A 244 3.73 -0.86 -0.87
CA ARG A 244 2.26 -0.97 -0.73
C ARG A 244 1.67 0.33 -0.21
N ILE A 245 2.23 0.90 0.85
CA ILE A 245 1.80 2.18 1.42
C ILE A 245 1.84 3.28 0.36
N PHE A 246 2.91 3.35 -0.42
CA PHE A 246 3.06 4.34 -1.48
C PHE A 246 2.04 4.15 -2.60
N PHE A 247 1.81 2.91 -3.03
CA PHE A 247 0.79 2.57 -4.03
C PHE A 247 -0.62 2.98 -3.59
N LEU A 248 -1.03 2.60 -2.38
CA LEU A 248 -2.35 2.96 -1.83
C LEU A 248 -2.55 4.47 -1.71
N ARG A 249 -1.49 5.23 -1.43
CA ARG A 249 -1.54 6.70 -1.39
C ARG A 249 -1.79 7.30 -2.77
N ILE A 250 -1.13 6.79 -3.82
CA ILE A 250 -1.36 7.22 -5.19
C ILE A 250 -2.77 6.83 -5.63
N LEU A 251 -3.16 5.59 -5.42
CA LEU A 251 -4.50 5.12 -5.77
C LEU A 251 -5.58 5.99 -5.11
N ARG A 252 -5.38 6.36 -3.86
CA ARG A 252 -6.29 7.26 -3.14
C ARG A 252 -6.35 8.66 -3.75
N SER A 253 -5.22 9.25 -4.07
CA SER A 253 -5.22 10.57 -4.71
C SER A 253 -5.93 10.53 -6.06
N MET A 254 -5.77 9.46 -6.83
CA MET A 254 -6.45 9.27 -8.11
C MET A 254 -7.95 9.08 -7.96
N VAL A 255 -8.40 8.34 -6.95
CA VAL A 255 -9.83 8.09 -6.71
C VAL A 255 -10.53 9.31 -6.15
N ILE A 256 -9.95 10.01 -5.17
CA ILE A 256 -10.60 11.13 -4.47
C ILE A 256 -10.63 12.40 -5.30
N LEU A 257 -9.53 12.77 -5.92
CA LEU A 257 -9.35 14.09 -6.53
C LEU A 257 -9.46 14.09 -8.05
N ARG A 258 -9.39 12.92 -8.70
CA ARG A 258 -9.31 12.81 -10.16
C ARG A 258 -8.34 13.83 -10.79
N PRO A 259 -7.18 14.04 -10.24
CA PRO A 259 -6.29 15.03 -10.80
C PRO A 259 -5.76 14.50 -12.14
N ASN A 260 -5.85 15.33 -13.16
CA ASN A 260 -5.12 15.07 -14.38
C ASN A 260 -3.62 14.93 -14.00
N PRO A 261 -2.95 13.79 -14.26
CA PRO A 261 -1.56 13.57 -13.81
C PRO A 261 -0.58 14.58 -14.40
N LYS A 262 -1.04 15.39 -15.36
CA LYS A 262 -0.30 16.52 -15.93
C LYS A 262 -0.33 17.77 -15.04
N ASN A 263 -1.27 17.87 -14.11
CA ASN A 263 -1.44 19.06 -13.30
C ASN A 263 -0.51 19.03 -12.08
N ILE A 264 0.17 20.13 -11.83
CA ILE A 264 1.02 20.34 -10.65
C ILE A 264 0.22 20.14 -9.36
N LEU A 265 -1.07 20.51 -9.36
CA LEU A 265 -1.99 20.28 -8.25
C LEU A 265 -2.09 18.79 -7.84
N ALA A 266 -2.07 17.87 -8.79
CA ALA A 266 -2.10 16.43 -8.50
C ALA A 266 -0.88 16.00 -7.68
N ILE A 267 0.29 16.47 -8.07
CA ILE A 267 1.55 16.17 -7.38
C ILE A 267 1.52 16.77 -5.97
N PHE A 268 1.07 18.01 -5.83
CA PHE A 268 0.94 18.66 -4.54
C PHE A 268 0.01 17.88 -3.59
N PHE A 269 -1.14 17.43 -4.07
CA PHE A 269 -2.08 16.64 -3.28
C PHE A 269 -1.52 15.26 -2.89
N THR A 270 -0.79 14.60 -3.77
CA THR A 270 -0.14 13.31 -3.40
C THR A 270 0.88 13.52 -2.29
N ILE A 271 1.69 14.57 -2.35
CA ILE A 271 2.66 14.92 -1.31
C ILE A 271 1.93 15.27 0.00
N PHE A 272 0.86 16.07 -0.07
CA PHE A 272 0.05 16.42 1.09
C PHE A 272 -0.54 15.17 1.77
N LEU A 273 -1.06 14.23 1.01
CA LEU A 273 -1.58 12.97 1.55
C LEU A 273 -0.47 12.11 2.20
N VAL A 274 0.72 12.09 1.62
CA VAL A 274 1.88 11.42 2.25
C VAL A 274 2.20 12.05 3.59
N PHE A 275 2.22 13.38 3.65
CA PHE A 275 2.46 14.11 4.90
C PHE A 275 1.35 13.87 5.94
N PHE A 276 0.09 13.91 5.53
CA PHE A 276 -1.06 13.64 6.39
C PHE A 276 -0.98 12.26 7.08
N TRP A 277 -0.51 11.23 6.37
CA TRP A 277 -0.36 9.89 6.93
C TRP A 277 0.73 9.80 7.99
N ILE A 278 1.85 10.48 7.75
CA ILE A 278 2.94 10.54 8.72
C ILE A 278 2.48 11.34 9.95
N TRP A 279 1.74 12.42 9.73
CA TRP A 279 1.19 13.23 10.80
C TRP A 279 0.15 12.47 11.63
N ALA A 280 -0.75 11.75 11.00
CA ALA A 280 -1.72 10.88 11.68
C ALA A 280 -1.01 9.83 12.56
N ARG A 281 0.10 9.27 12.09
CA ARG A 281 0.95 8.37 12.87
C ARG A 281 1.56 9.05 14.12
N ALA A 282 1.91 10.31 14.02
CA ALA A 282 2.52 11.06 15.11
C ALA A 282 1.52 11.47 16.20
N THR A 283 0.25 11.74 15.80
CA THR A 283 -0.75 12.37 16.68
C THR A 283 -1.74 11.38 17.28
N LEU A 284 -2.08 10.30 16.57
CA LEU A 284 -3.12 9.37 16.99
C LEU A 284 -2.53 8.24 17.86
N PRO A 285 -3.16 7.94 19.00
CA PRO A 285 -2.80 6.79 19.81
C PRO A 285 -3.21 5.49 19.10
N ARG A 286 -2.61 4.37 19.52
CA ARG A 286 -2.96 3.04 19.01
C ARG A 286 -4.35 2.63 19.51
N PHE A 287 -5.16 2.09 18.60
CA PHE A 287 -6.43 1.48 18.94
C PHE A 287 -6.21 0.10 19.57
N ARG A 288 -7.22 -0.39 20.31
CA ARG A 288 -7.27 -1.77 20.76
C ARG A 288 -7.85 -2.65 19.62
N TYR A 289 -7.33 -3.87 19.47
CA TYR A 289 -7.72 -4.80 18.39
C TYR A 289 -9.24 -5.05 18.33
N ASP A 290 -9.89 -5.33 19.48
CA ASP A 290 -11.33 -5.58 19.56
C ASP A 290 -12.17 -4.40 19.08
N LEU A 291 -11.76 -3.18 19.47
CA LEU A 291 -12.43 -1.94 19.06
C LEU A 291 -12.28 -1.69 17.56
N LEU A 292 -11.12 -2.01 16.98
CA LEU A 292 -10.90 -1.86 15.55
C LEU A 292 -11.79 -2.81 14.76
N ILE A 293 -11.85 -4.09 15.12
CA ILE A 293 -12.72 -5.08 14.46
C ILE A 293 -14.18 -4.69 14.61
N SER A 294 -14.61 -4.28 15.83
CA SER A 294 -15.99 -3.83 16.07
C SER A 294 -16.36 -2.58 15.26
N LEU A 295 -15.47 -1.61 15.15
CA LEU A 295 -15.64 -0.42 14.31
C LEU A 295 -15.83 -0.83 12.85
N ALA A 296 -15.06 -1.79 12.44
CA ALA A 296 -15.09 -2.35 11.14
C ALA A 296 -16.46 -2.93 10.77
N TRP A 297 -16.90 -3.90 11.51
CA TRP A 297 -18.09 -4.68 11.20
C TRP A 297 -19.39 -4.02 11.64
N LYS A 298 -19.40 -3.37 12.81
CA LYS A 298 -20.64 -2.80 13.39
C LYS A 298 -20.96 -1.39 12.93
N ARG A 299 -19.94 -0.60 12.52
CA ARG A 299 -20.16 0.81 12.16
C ARG A 299 -19.94 1.08 10.68
N ILE A 300 -18.74 0.78 10.16
CA ILE A 300 -18.39 1.19 8.78
C ILE A 300 -19.15 0.34 7.74
N LEU A 301 -19.21 -0.98 7.91
CA LEU A 301 -19.82 -1.87 6.94
C LEU A 301 -21.31 -1.60 6.71
N PRO A 302 -22.20 -1.45 7.73
CA PRO A 302 -23.60 -1.15 7.50
C PRO A 302 -23.82 0.18 6.78
N ILE A 303 -23.04 1.19 7.14
CA ILE A 303 -23.15 2.52 6.51
C ILE A 303 -22.69 2.47 5.05
N THR A 304 -21.61 1.75 4.73
CA THR A 304 -21.14 1.60 3.34
C THR A 304 -22.14 0.82 2.48
N LEU A 305 -22.81 -0.20 3.02
CA LEU A 305 -23.88 -0.92 2.32
C LEU A 305 -25.05 0.01 2.02
N GLY A 306 -25.51 0.81 2.99
CA GLY A 306 -26.57 1.78 2.77
C GLY A 306 -26.23 2.82 1.67
N PHE A 307 -25.00 3.31 1.64
CA PHE A 307 -24.55 4.19 0.56
C PHE A 307 -24.47 3.47 -0.80
N LEU A 308 -24.16 2.18 -0.82
CA LEU A 308 -24.17 1.38 -2.03
C LEU A 308 -25.59 1.24 -2.58
N GLU A 309 -26.57 0.94 -1.74
CA GLU A 309 -27.98 0.88 -2.12
C GLU A 309 -28.47 2.21 -2.69
N ILE A 310 -28.18 3.33 -2.01
CA ILE A 310 -28.51 4.67 -2.49
C ILE A 310 -27.85 4.94 -3.86
N SER A 311 -26.59 4.57 -4.03
CA SER A 311 -25.88 4.77 -5.30
C SER A 311 -26.49 3.97 -6.46
N ILE A 312 -26.98 2.77 -6.20
CA ILE A 312 -27.70 1.96 -7.20
C ILE A 312 -29.04 2.61 -7.56
N LEU A 313 -29.82 3.04 -6.58
CA LEU A 313 -31.09 3.72 -6.81
C LEU A 313 -30.94 4.98 -7.65
N LEU A 314 -29.90 5.78 -7.43
CA LEU A 314 -29.60 6.99 -8.20
C LEU A 314 -29.30 6.74 -9.69
N ILE A 315 -28.96 5.53 -10.08
CA ILE A 315 -28.76 5.16 -11.50
C ILE A 315 -30.09 4.77 -12.17
N TYR A 316 -31.00 4.21 -11.39
CA TYR A 316 -32.30 3.77 -11.91
C TYR A 316 -33.33 4.89 -12.00
N PHE A 317 -33.15 5.97 -11.28
CA PHE A 317 -33.91 7.21 -11.38
C PHE A 317 -33.17 8.28 -12.18
#